data_59c5422722dd926d81090c7bcdf734bd
#
_entry.id   59c5422722dd926d81090c7bcdf734bd
#
_cell.length_a   1.000
_cell.length_b   1.000
_cell.length_c   1.000
_cell.angle_alpha   90.00
_cell.angle_beta   90.00
_cell.angle_gamma   90.00
#
_symmetry.space_group_name_H-M   'P 1'
#
loop_
_entity.id
_entity.type
_entity.pdbx_description
1 polymer ?
#
loop_
_entity_poly.entity_id
_entity_poly.type
_entity_poly.pdbx_seq_one_letter_code
_entity_poly.pdbx_strand_id
1 'polypeptide(L)'
;MADVPDGLTLSRHRDLVGRERRPWARWILLGALGAVLVAGLANAFGQRPTTQVVAVAPASLKVYSPERLRSGLLFESRFTIEAREDIADATLVLDPGWLEGMTLNTLAPGPVGEASRDGRLSYDLGHIPAGDRHLAHVDRTVTVFP
;
A
#
# COMPACT_ATOMS: atom_id res chain seq x y z
N MET A 1 7.33 47.47 52.35
CA MET A 1 6.79 47.07 51.04
C MET A 1 7.97 46.84 50.16
N ALA A 2 8.28 45.59 49.82
CA ALA A 2 9.43 45.30 49.00
C ALA A 2 9.11 45.73 47.57
N ASP A 3 9.97 46.60 47.01
CA ASP A 3 9.89 47.06 45.62
C ASP A 3 10.20 45.88 44.70
N VAL A 4 9.21 45.45 43.92
CA VAL A 4 9.40 44.36 42.98
C VAL A 4 10.15 44.88 41.78
N PRO A 5 11.32 44.31 41.43
CA PRO A 5 12.10 44.76 40.30
C PRO A 5 11.24 44.77 39.02
N ASP A 6 11.34 45.88 38.27
CA ASP A 6 10.55 46.13 37.02
C ASP A 6 10.63 45.02 35.97
N GLY A 7 11.65 44.17 36.07
CA GLY A 7 11.80 42.99 35.22
C GLY A 7 10.85 41.84 35.50
N LEU A 8 10.16 41.86 36.65
CA LEU A 8 9.24 40.78 37.05
C LEU A 8 7.77 41.21 36.98
N THR A 9 7.48 42.40 36.51
CA THR A 9 6.08 42.86 36.36
C THR A 9 5.49 42.38 35.01
N LEU A 10 4.29 41.85 35.06
CA LEU A 10 3.54 41.35 33.91
C LEU A 10 3.30 42.41 32.79
N SER A 11 3.50 43.69 33.12
CA SER A 11 3.40 44.79 32.15
C SER A 11 4.43 44.73 31.01
N ARG A 12 5.54 44.02 31.19
CA ARG A 12 6.57 43.79 30.18
C ARG A 12 6.22 42.65 29.18
N HIS A 13 5.24 41.82 29.50
CA HIS A 13 4.81 40.74 28.65
C HIS A 13 3.63 41.14 27.76
N ARG A 14 3.70 42.28 27.09
CA ARG A 14 2.69 42.73 26.10
C ARG A 14 2.39 41.67 25.05
N ASP A 15 3.38 40.86 24.73
CA ASP A 15 3.25 39.79 23.74
C ASP A 15 2.33 38.64 24.22
N LEU A 16 2.07 38.53 25.55
CA LEU A 16 1.20 37.53 26.13
C LEU A 16 -0.24 37.99 26.33
N VAL A 17 -0.45 39.31 26.41
CA VAL A 17 -1.77 39.91 26.71
C VAL A 17 -2.81 39.66 25.60
N GLY A 18 -2.37 39.33 24.40
CA GLY A 18 -3.29 38.95 23.30
C GLY A 18 -3.53 37.46 23.12
N ARG A 19 -2.70 36.61 23.74
CA ARG A 19 -2.74 35.14 23.55
C ARG A 19 -3.86 34.45 24.33
N GLU A 20 -4.30 35.04 25.42
CA GLU A 20 -5.39 34.46 26.23
C GLU A 20 -6.77 34.53 25.55
N ARG A 21 -6.92 35.35 24.51
CA ARG A 21 -8.22 35.61 23.89
C ARG A 21 -8.71 34.59 22.87
N ARG A 22 -7.91 33.54 22.57
CA ARG A 22 -8.33 32.51 21.60
C ARG A 22 -8.08 31.08 22.10
N PRO A 23 -8.59 30.68 23.27
CA PRO A 23 -8.43 29.30 23.76
C PRO A 23 -9.07 28.28 22.79
N TRP A 24 -10.14 28.68 22.10
CA TRP A 24 -10.82 27.84 21.12
C TRP A 24 -9.92 27.44 19.93
N ALA A 25 -9.06 28.37 19.45
CA ALA A 25 -8.14 28.07 18.34
C ALA A 25 -7.14 26.96 18.71
N ARG A 26 -6.66 26.95 19.95
CA ARG A 26 -5.79 25.88 20.47
C ARG A 26 -6.52 24.56 20.51
N TRP A 27 -7.77 24.53 20.96
CA TRP A 27 -8.57 23.31 21.05
C TRP A 27 -8.93 22.79 19.65
N ILE A 28 -9.23 23.64 18.70
CA ILE A 28 -9.43 23.25 17.30
C ILE A 28 -8.16 22.64 16.72
N LEU A 29 -6.99 23.26 16.92
CA LEU A 29 -5.72 22.74 16.43
C LEU A 29 -5.40 21.37 17.04
N LEU A 30 -5.57 21.23 18.37
CA LEU A 30 -5.37 19.95 19.07
C LEU A 30 -6.38 18.91 18.59
N GLY A 31 -7.63 19.29 18.39
CA GLY A 31 -8.65 18.40 17.85
C GLY A 31 -8.33 17.92 16.44
N ALA A 32 -7.90 18.82 15.55
CA ALA A 32 -7.47 18.49 14.19
C ALA A 32 -6.26 17.55 14.20
N LEU A 33 -5.24 17.83 15.04
CA LEU A 33 -4.08 16.95 15.18
C LEU A 33 -4.48 15.58 15.72
N GLY A 34 -5.35 15.55 16.74
CA GLY A 34 -5.91 14.31 17.28
C GLY A 34 -6.66 13.49 16.24
N ALA A 35 -7.49 14.15 15.40
CA ALA A 35 -8.20 13.49 14.31
C ALA A 35 -7.26 12.86 13.29
N VAL A 36 -6.17 13.55 12.91
CA VAL A 36 -5.15 13.01 12.01
C VAL A 36 -4.44 11.80 12.63
N LEU A 37 -4.10 11.86 13.93
CA LEU A 37 -3.51 10.74 14.66
C LEU A 37 -4.45 9.54 14.69
N VAL A 38 -5.72 9.74 15.02
CA VAL A 38 -6.73 8.66 15.04
C VAL A 38 -6.90 8.07 13.64
N ALA A 39 -6.96 8.89 12.60
CA ALA A 39 -7.04 8.42 11.21
C ALA A 39 -5.80 7.59 10.83
N GLY A 40 -4.60 8.02 11.27
CA GLY A 40 -3.36 7.26 11.08
C GLY A 40 -3.39 5.90 11.80
N LEU A 41 -3.80 5.87 13.06
CA LEU A 41 -3.94 4.64 13.86
C LEU A 41 -5.00 3.70 13.28
N ALA A 42 -6.08 4.25 12.73
CA ALA A 42 -7.12 3.48 12.03
C ALA A 42 -6.69 3.01 10.63
N ASN A 43 -5.43 3.18 10.27
CA ASN A 43 -4.89 2.83 8.95
C ASN A 43 -5.65 3.46 7.76
N ALA A 44 -6.22 4.67 7.96
CA ALA A 44 -6.95 5.37 6.93
C ALA A 44 -6.08 5.71 5.71
N PHE A 45 -4.78 5.92 5.94
CA PHE A 45 -3.77 6.22 4.91
C PHE A 45 -2.92 5.00 4.53
N GLY A 46 -3.22 3.83 5.10
CA GLY A 46 -2.46 2.60 4.86
C GLY A 46 -2.82 1.91 3.55
N GLN A 47 -2.05 0.88 3.25
CA GLN A 47 -2.33 -0.01 2.13
C GLN A 47 -3.61 -0.81 2.44
N ARG A 48 -4.58 -0.72 1.55
CA ARG A 48 -5.80 -1.52 1.63
C ARG A 48 -5.76 -2.54 0.51
N PRO A 49 -5.62 -3.83 0.82
CA PRO A 49 -5.65 -4.86 -0.19
C PRO A 49 -7.07 -5.01 -0.74
N THR A 50 -7.14 -5.21 -2.05
CA THR A 50 -8.38 -5.52 -2.76
C THR A 50 -8.26 -6.89 -3.38
N THR A 51 -9.37 -7.59 -3.42
CA THR A 51 -9.47 -8.89 -4.07
C THR A 51 -10.33 -8.76 -5.31
N GLN A 52 -9.76 -9.12 -6.45
CA GLN A 52 -10.47 -9.22 -7.72
C GLN A 52 -10.56 -10.70 -8.12
N VAL A 53 -11.70 -11.11 -8.64
CA VAL A 53 -11.92 -12.48 -9.11
C VAL A 53 -12.45 -12.43 -10.52
N VAL A 54 -11.76 -13.09 -11.42
CA VAL A 54 -12.19 -13.29 -12.81
C VAL A 54 -12.35 -14.79 -13.03
N ALA A 55 -13.56 -15.20 -13.40
CA ALA A 55 -13.86 -16.58 -13.69
C ALA A 55 -14.14 -16.74 -15.18
N VAL A 56 -13.32 -17.51 -15.85
CA VAL A 56 -13.48 -17.94 -17.25
C VAL A 56 -13.17 -19.44 -17.34
N ALA A 57 -13.87 -20.17 -18.19
CA ALA A 57 -13.43 -21.52 -18.47
C ALA A 57 -12.05 -21.48 -19.16
N PRO A 58 -11.08 -22.35 -18.81
CA PRO A 58 -11.16 -23.49 -17.91
C PRO A 58 -10.79 -23.20 -16.44
N ALA A 59 -10.52 -21.93 -16.04
CA ALA A 59 -10.00 -21.59 -14.72
C ALA A 59 -10.67 -20.35 -14.12
N SER A 60 -10.50 -20.15 -12.82
CA SER A 60 -10.74 -18.88 -12.16
C SER A 60 -9.44 -18.30 -11.63
N LEU A 61 -9.24 -16.99 -11.84
CA LEU A 61 -8.10 -16.23 -11.33
C LEU A 61 -8.57 -15.28 -10.23
N LYS A 62 -8.03 -15.43 -9.06
CA LYS A 62 -8.22 -14.51 -7.94
C LYS A 62 -6.92 -13.74 -7.71
N VAL A 63 -6.99 -12.41 -7.82
CA VAL A 63 -5.87 -11.51 -7.59
C VAL A 63 -6.10 -10.74 -6.30
N TYR A 64 -5.20 -10.89 -5.35
CA TYR A 64 -5.13 -10.11 -4.13
C TYR A 64 -3.95 -9.15 -4.25
N SER A 65 -4.21 -7.86 -4.28
CA SER A 65 -3.18 -6.83 -4.43
C SER A 65 -3.63 -5.52 -3.76
N PRO A 66 -2.73 -4.75 -3.17
CA PRO A 66 -3.08 -3.43 -2.65
C PRO A 66 -3.37 -2.46 -3.80
N GLU A 67 -4.49 -1.71 -3.69
CA GLU A 67 -4.85 -0.67 -4.66
C GLU A 67 -4.01 0.60 -4.54
N ARG A 68 -3.50 0.87 -3.34
CA ARG A 68 -2.70 2.06 -3.06
C ARG A 68 -1.35 1.66 -2.55
N LEU A 69 -0.34 2.10 -3.25
CA LEU A 69 1.05 1.80 -2.95
C LEU A 69 1.76 3.07 -2.49
N ARG A 70 2.66 2.90 -1.54
CA ARG A 70 3.60 3.95 -1.14
C ARG A 70 4.96 3.61 -1.72
N SER A 71 5.65 4.66 -2.17
CA SER A 71 7.01 4.56 -2.64
C SER A 71 7.94 3.96 -1.58
N GLY A 72 8.88 3.11 -2.02
CA GLY A 72 9.90 2.50 -1.16
C GLY A 72 9.39 1.35 -0.29
N LEU A 73 8.11 0.95 -0.38
CA LEU A 73 7.61 -0.19 0.37
C LEU A 73 7.58 -1.47 -0.46
N LEU A 74 8.00 -2.55 0.19
CA LEU A 74 7.78 -3.91 -0.30
C LEU A 74 6.32 -4.29 -0.08
N PHE A 75 5.70 -4.92 -1.06
CA PHE A 75 4.37 -5.48 -0.94
C PHE A 75 4.24 -6.78 -1.72
N GLU A 76 3.32 -7.62 -1.26
CA GLU A 76 3.00 -8.91 -1.85
C GLU A 76 1.71 -8.82 -2.65
N SER A 77 1.69 -9.42 -3.83
CA SER A 77 0.48 -9.74 -4.57
C SER A 77 0.35 -11.25 -4.70
N ARG A 78 -0.88 -11.73 -4.53
CA ARG A 78 -1.18 -13.17 -4.61
C ARG A 78 -2.09 -13.42 -5.79
N PHE A 79 -1.67 -14.35 -6.63
CA PHE A 79 -2.45 -14.87 -7.73
C PHE A 79 -2.87 -16.29 -7.37
N THR A 80 -4.15 -16.51 -7.23
CA THR A 80 -4.70 -17.84 -6.98
C THR A 80 -5.41 -18.29 -8.25
N ILE A 81 -4.93 -19.36 -8.85
CA ILE A 81 -5.51 -19.99 -10.03
C ILE A 81 -6.21 -21.26 -9.55
N GLU A 82 -7.51 -21.33 -9.76
CA GLU A 82 -8.30 -22.55 -9.48
C GLU A 82 -8.68 -23.15 -10.82
N ALA A 83 -8.11 -24.32 -11.13
CA ALA A 83 -8.38 -25.05 -12.36
C ALA A 83 -9.71 -25.79 -12.23
N ARG A 84 -10.66 -25.52 -13.12
CA ARG A 84 -11.92 -26.27 -13.23
C ARG A 84 -11.79 -27.45 -14.17
N GLU A 85 -10.92 -27.34 -15.14
CA GLU A 85 -10.55 -28.35 -16.10
C GLU A 85 -9.04 -28.52 -16.06
N ASP A 86 -8.53 -29.59 -16.63
CA ASP A 86 -7.10 -29.86 -16.71
C ASP A 86 -6.42 -28.81 -17.60
N ILE A 87 -5.40 -28.13 -17.06
CA ILE A 87 -4.63 -27.10 -17.77
C ILE A 87 -3.21 -27.63 -17.98
N ALA A 88 -2.90 -28.03 -19.21
CA ALA A 88 -1.62 -28.64 -19.54
C ALA A 88 -0.44 -27.65 -19.33
N ASP A 89 -0.61 -26.40 -19.75
CA ASP A 89 0.41 -25.36 -19.69
C ASP A 89 -0.21 -24.04 -19.20
N ALA A 90 -0.17 -23.82 -17.89
CA ALA A 90 -0.67 -22.59 -17.30
C ALA A 90 0.36 -21.48 -17.39
N THR A 91 0.01 -20.36 -17.99
CA THR A 91 0.90 -19.21 -18.14
C THR A 91 0.30 -17.97 -17.49
N LEU A 92 1.01 -17.37 -16.55
CA LEU A 92 0.67 -16.07 -15.98
C LEU A 92 1.33 -14.96 -16.81
N VAL A 93 0.52 -14.14 -17.46
CA VAL A 93 1.02 -13.00 -18.26
C VAL A 93 0.74 -11.69 -17.52
N LEU A 94 1.79 -10.90 -17.31
CA LEU A 94 1.72 -9.56 -16.73
C LEU A 94 1.88 -8.53 -17.85
N ASP A 95 0.88 -7.70 -18.05
CA ASP A 95 0.90 -6.62 -19.02
C ASP A 95 1.87 -5.49 -18.60
N PRO A 96 2.40 -4.68 -19.55
CA PRO A 96 3.43 -3.67 -19.29
C PRO A 96 3.08 -2.69 -18.17
N GLY A 97 1.86 -2.20 -18.11
CA GLY A 97 1.40 -1.25 -17.08
C GLY A 97 1.39 -1.82 -15.67
N TRP A 98 1.42 -3.13 -15.51
CA TRP A 98 1.35 -3.78 -14.20
C TRP A 98 2.63 -3.64 -13.37
N LEU A 99 3.78 -3.49 -14.03
CA LEU A 99 5.08 -3.28 -13.41
C LEU A 99 5.60 -1.84 -13.57
N GLU A 100 4.82 -0.95 -14.12
CA GLU A 100 5.25 0.43 -14.33
C GLU A 100 5.58 1.10 -12.97
N GLY A 101 6.82 1.62 -12.85
CA GLY A 101 7.33 2.20 -11.60
C GLY A 101 7.56 1.19 -10.47
N MET A 102 7.66 -0.10 -10.79
CA MET A 102 7.83 -1.17 -9.80
C MET A 102 8.95 -2.12 -10.19
N THR A 103 9.60 -2.68 -9.19
CA THR A 103 10.59 -3.75 -9.36
C THR A 103 10.01 -5.06 -8.84
N LEU A 104 10.03 -6.09 -9.67
CA LEU A 104 9.71 -7.44 -9.26
C LEU A 104 10.92 -8.00 -8.49
N ASN A 105 10.71 -8.42 -7.25
CA ASN A 105 11.77 -8.98 -6.42
C ASN A 105 11.77 -10.50 -6.46
N THR A 106 10.61 -11.10 -6.24
CA THR A 106 10.49 -12.56 -6.11
C THR A 106 9.16 -13.04 -6.66
N LEU A 107 9.17 -14.17 -7.30
CA LEU A 107 8.00 -14.97 -7.65
C LEU A 107 8.14 -16.35 -6.99
N ALA A 108 7.16 -16.72 -6.17
CA ALA A 108 7.15 -18.01 -5.46
C ALA A 108 5.79 -18.70 -5.63
N PRO A 109 5.73 -19.98 -5.96
CA PRO A 109 6.85 -20.84 -6.35
C PRO A 109 7.54 -20.35 -7.62
N GLY A 110 8.83 -20.70 -7.80
CA GLY A 110 9.55 -20.33 -9.01
C GLY A 110 8.85 -20.88 -10.25
N PRO A 111 8.72 -20.10 -11.32
CA PRO A 111 8.13 -20.57 -12.56
C PRO A 111 8.99 -21.66 -13.22
N VAL A 112 8.37 -22.51 -14.00
CA VAL A 112 9.05 -23.52 -14.82
C VAL A 112 9.84 -22.86 -15.94
N GLY A 113 9.33 -21.76 -16.47
CA GLY A 113 9.95 -20.94 -17.49
C GLY A 113 9.48 -19.49 -17.42
N GLU A 114 10.31 -18.59 -17.94
CA GLU A 114 9.97 -17.17 -18.03
C GLU A 114 10.38 -16.61 -19.40
N ALA A 115 9.54 -15.73 -19.92
CA ALA A 115 9.78 -15.04 -21.17
C ALA A 115 9.35 -13.57 -21.05
N SER A 116 10.08 -12.70 -21.77
CA SER A 116 9.70 -11.29 -21.89
C SER A 116 9.58 -10.96 -23.37
N ARG A 117 8.42 -10.43 -23.77
CA ARG A 117 8.16 -9.99 -25.12
C ARG A 117 7.24 -8.77 -25.15
N ASP A 118 7.62 -7.76 -25.90
CA ASP A 118 6.84 -6.53 -26.09
C ASP A 118 6.43 -5.85 -24.75
N GLY A 119 7.34 -5.90 -23.75
CA GLY A 119 7.09 -5.37 -22.40
C GLY A 119 6.17 -6.21 -21.52
N ARG A 120 5.70 -7.37 -22.01
CA ARG A 120 4.95 -8.36 -21.22
C ARG A 120 5.90 -9.37 -20.61
N LEU A 121 5.63 -9.73 -19.37
CA LEU A 121 6.30 -10.82 -18.68
C LEU A 121 5.36 -12.02 -18.63
N SER A 122 5.86 -13.15 -19.07
CA SER A 122 5.13 -14.42 -19.08
C SER A 122 5.85 -15.42 -18.19
N TYR A 123 5.15 -15.97 -17.23
CA TYR A 123 5.64 -16.99 -16.31
C TYR A 123 4.91 -18.29 -16.57
N ASP A 124 5.65 -19.31 -16.95
CA ASP A 124 5.14 -20.65 -17.11
C ASP A 124 5.01 -21.29 -15.72
N LEU A 125 3.80 -21.65 -15.34
CA LEU A 125 3.47 -22.28 -14.07
C LEU A 125 3.35 -23.82 -14.20
N GLY A 126 3.46 -24.31 -15.42
CA GLY A 126 3.36 -25.72 -15.73
C GLY A 126 1.93 -26.28 -15.71
N HIS A 127 1.82 -27.57 -15.51
CA HIS A 127 0.55 -28.29 -15.49
C HIS A 127 -0.21 -28.06 -14.19
N ILE A 128 -1.50 -27.73 -14.30
CA ILE A 128 -2.41 -27.61 -13.15
C ILE A 128 -3.58 -28.57 -13.38
N PRO A 129 -3.69 -29.64 -12.59
CA PRO A 129 -4.77 -30.62 -12.71
C PRO A 129 -6.15 -30.03 -12.43
N ALA A 130 -7.18 -30.60 -13.02
CA ALA A 130 -8.57 -30.21 -12.75
C ALA A 130 -8.91 -30.34 -11.26
N GLY A 131 -9.51 -29.31 -10.69
CA GLY A 131 -9.88 -29.24 -9.27
C GLY A 131 -8.74 -28.79 -8.35
N ASP A 132 -7.53 -28.58 -8.87
CA ASP A 132 -6.39 -28.15 -8.09
C ASP A 132 -6.29 -26.61 -8.03
N ARG A 133 -5.52 -26.13 -7.05
CA ARG A 133 -5.31 -24.72 -6.79
C ARG A 133 -3.81 -24.41 -6.82
N HIS A 134 -3.42 -23.56 -7.74
CA HIS A 134 -2.06 -23.02 -7.82
C HIS A 134 -2.03 -21.62 -7.22
N LEU A 135 -1.10 -21.38 -6.28
CA LEU A 135 -0.93 -20.11 -5.61
C LEU A 135 0.45 -19.53 -5.94
N ALA A 136 0.47 -18.43 -6.69
CA ALA A 136 1.69 -17.69 -6.99
C ALA A 136 1.76 -16.40 -6.14
N HIS A 137 2.84 -16.24 -5.40
CA HIS A 137 3.17 -15.06 -4.62
C HIS A 137 4.16 -14.20 -5.39
N VAL A 138 3.87 -12.92 -5.54
CA VAL A 138 4.71 -11.96 -6.24
C VAL A 138 5.05 -10.81 -5.33
N ASP A 139 6.31 -10.73 -4.93
CA ASP A 139 6.84 -9.64 -4.12
C ASP A 139 7.36 -8.52 -5.02
N ARG A 140 6.92 -7.30 -4.76
CA ARG A 140 7.26 -6.11 -5.54
C ARG A 140 7.64 -4.95 -4.64
N THR A 141 8.49 -4.09 -5.15
CA THR A 141 8.84 -2.80 -4.54
C THR A 141 8.49 -1.66 -5.49
N VAL A 142 7.85 -0.62 -4.97
CA VAL A 142 7.63 0.60 -5.75
C VAL A 142 8.93 1.37 -5.82
N THR A 143 9.48 1.53 -7.01
CA THR A 143 10.69 2.29 -7.25
C THR A 143 10.31 3.73 -7.60
N VAL A 144 10.87 4.71 -6.88
CA VAL A 144 10.82 6.11 -7.29
C VAL A 144 11.99 6.35 -8.22
N PHE A 145 11.68 6.65 -9.46
CA PHE A 145 12.68 7.27 -10.32
C PHE A 145 12.76 8.75 -9.95
N PRO A 146 13.96 9.27 -9.71
CA PRO A 146 14.17 10.69 -9.42
C PRO A 146 13.82 11.57 -10.63
#